data_2644e8de3f6e2b152a5284590a4bc1b3
#
_entry.id   2644e8de3f6e2b152a5284590a4bc1b3
#
_cell.length_a   1.000
_cell.length_b   1.000
_cell.length_c   1.000
_cell.angle_alpha   90.00
_cell.angle_beta   90.00
_cell.angle_gamma   90.00
#
_symmetry.space_group_name_H-M   'P 1'
#
loop_
_entity.id
_entity.type
_entity.pdbx_description
1 polymer ?
#
loop_
_entity_poly.entity_id
_entity_poly.type
_entity_poly.pdbx_seq_one_letter_code
_entity_poly.pdbx_strand_id
1 'polypeptide(L)'
;MKARSTIAPKNFKIGDRKGNLIEVAFFDDVIEIKEEEETLYEYSVYTIKTIFREDLESFINDNYESWLTLAKETDYQAVAKEVREKRNKLLEESDKQLLLDRLNINLPSEITAGTLLSVVIELFDNLKSILNGEWAKYRQNLRDITTQEGFPYNVEFPEKPEEDNKVEE
;
A
#
# COMPACT_ATOMS: atom_id res chain seq x y z
N MET A 1 4.72 -12.16 7.16
CA MET A 1 4.22 -11.95 8.56
C MET A 1 5.26 -12.48 9.53
N LYS A 2 5.57 -11.75 10.65
CA LYS A 2 6.52 -12.26 11.68
C LYS A 2 5.76 -13.00 12.78
N ALA A 3 6.34 -14.11 13.25
CA ALA A 3 5.83 -14.93 14.35
C ALA A 3 6.93 -15.26 15.36
N ARG A 4 6.55 -15.64 16.58
CA ARG A 4 7.45 -16.08 17.65
C ARG A 4 7.00 -17.41 18.22
N SER A 5 7.95 -18.24 18.63
CA SER A 5 7.72 -19.56 19.25
C SER A 5 8.85 -19.90 20.21
N THR A 6 8.56 -20.68 21.22
CA THR A 6 9.57 -21.31 22.11
C THR A 6 10.22 -22.55 21.50
N ILE A 7 9.69 -23.04 20.40
CA ILE A 7 10.22 -24.21 19.66
C ILE A 7 10.70 -23.73 18.30
N ALA A 8 11.89 -24.13 17.91
CA ALA A 8 12.42 -23.86 16.58
C ALA A 8 11.47 -24.34 15.50
N PRO A 9 11.06 -23.49 14.55
CA PRO A 9 10.15 -23.90 13.48
C PRO A 9 10.83 -24.89 12.54
N LYS A 10 10.04 -25.79 11.97
CA LYS A 10 10.48 -26.58 10.81
C LYS A 10 10.56 -25.67 9.60
N ASN A 11 11.18 -26.12 8.52
CA ASN A 11 11.25 -25.36 7.27
C ASN A 11 9.85 -25.00 6.72
N PHE A 12 8.89 -25.92 6.86
CA PHE A 12 7.50 -25.69 6.45
C PHE A 12 6.52 -26.55 7.27
N LYS A 13 5.25 -26.19 7.20
CA LYS A 13 4.12 -26.92 7.77
C LYS A 13 2.99 -27.04 6.75
N ILE A 14 2.53 -28.25 6.52
CA ILE A 14 1.34 -28.51 5.74
C ILE A 14 0.12 -28.37 6.65
N GLY A 15 -0.82 -27.54 6.26
CA GLY A 15 -2.06 -27.28 6.98
C GLY A 15 -3.19 -28.22 6.63
N ASP A 16 -4.41 -27.85 7.01
CA ASP A 16 -5.58 -28.69 6.77
C ASP A 16 -6.07 -28.62 5.32
N ARG A 17 -6.50 -29.76 4.81
CA ARG A 17 -7.08 -29.87 3.47
C ARG A 17 -8.49 -29.28 3.45
N LYS A 18 -8.77 -28.40 2.49
CA LYS A 18 -10.09 -27.86 2.19
C LYS A 18 -10.49 -28.18 0.76
N GLY A 19 -11.31 -29.23 0.59
CA GLY A 19 -11.64 -29.73 -0.75
C GLY A 19 -10.40 -30.27 -1.48
N ASN A 20 -10.06 -29.69 -2.62
CA ASN A 20 -8.87 -30.04 -3.38
C ASN A 20 -7.66 -29.14 -3.12
N LEU A 21 -7.80 -28.17 -2.20
CA LEU A 21 -6.75 -27.23 -1.84
C LEU A 21 -6.19 -27.55 -0.45
N ILE A 22 -4.92 -27.24 -0.29
CA ILE A 22 -4.20 -27.32 0.97
C ILE A 22 -3.32 -26.08 1.12
N GLU A 23 -3.21 -25.59 2.35
CA GLU A 23 -2.35 -24.46 2.68
C GLU A 23 -1.03 -24.98 3.20
N VAL A 24 0.06 -24.38 2.73
CA VAL A 24 1.42 -24.69 3.19
C VAL A 24 2.04 -23.41 3.70
N ALA A 25 2.52 -23.43 4.96
CA ALA A 25 3.24 -22.34 5.58
C ALA A 25 4.74 -22.64 5.55
N PHE A 26 5.53 -21.72 5.02
CA PHE A 26 6.99 -21.74 5.00
C PHE A 26 7.52 -20.80 6.06
N PHE A 27 8.57 -21.21 6.77
CA PHE A 27 9.21 -20.45 7.82
C PHE A 27 10.63 -20.12 7.39
N ASP A 28 10.97 -18.81 7.47
CA ASP A 28 12.27 -18.31 7.04
C ASP A 28 12.77 -17.19 7.96
N ASP A 29 14.02 -16.73 7.77
CA ASP A 29 14.64 -15.70 8.58
C ASP A 29 14.59 -16.02 10.08
N VAL A 30 14.86 -17.27 10.45
CA VAL A 30 14.76 -17.74 11.84
C VAL A 30 15.89 -17.14 12.66
N ILE A 31 15.52 -16.35 13.68
CA ILE A 31 16.44 -15.72 14.63
C ILE A 31 16.18 -16.30 16.02
N GLU A 32 17.23 -16.83 16.65
CA GLU A 32 17.20 -17.27 18.05
C GLU A 32 17.43 -16.06 18.97
N ILE A 33 16.47 -15.83 19.89
CA ILE A 33 16.53 -14.77 20.89
C ILE A 33 16.60 -15.43 22.26
N LYS A 34 17.65 -15.14 23.02
CA LYS A 34 17.79 -15.62 24.41
C LYS A 34 17.31 -14.55 25.37
N GLU A 35 16.22 -14.80 26.07
CA GLU A 35 15.69 -13.96 27.13
C GLU A 35 15.83 -14.73 28.46
N GLU A 36 16.60 -14.19 29.40
CA GLU A 36 16.91 -14.63 30.77
C GLU A 36 16.81 -16.15 31.06
N GLU A 37 15.66 -16.79 30.94
CA GLU A 37 15.44 -18.22 31.22
C GLU A 37 14.82 -18.99 30.02
N GLU A 38 14.43 -18.29 28.92
CA GLU A 38 13.76 -18.91 27.78
C GLU A 38 14.45 -18.61 26.46
N THR A 39 14.45 -19.59 25.58
CA THR A 39 14.85 -19.40 24.18
C THR A 39 13.61 -19.19 23.33
N LEU A 40 13.58 -18.05 22.63
CA LEU A 40 12.52 -17.71 21.68
C LEU A 40 13.08 -17.71 20.25
N TYR A 41 12.27 -18.13 19.32
CA TYR A 41 12.57 -18.08 17.89
C TYR A 41 11.62 -17.07 17.22
N GLU A 42 12.19 -16.04 16.57
CA GLU A 42 11.46 -15.13 15.71
C GLU A 42 11.71 -15.53 14.26
N TYR A 43 10.65 -15.57 13.45
CA TYR A 43 10.74 -16.00 12.07
C TYR A 43 9.66 -15.37 11.20
N SER A 44 9.94 -15.31 9.89
CA SER A 44 8.97 -14.90 8.87
C SER A 44 8.11 -16.08 8.45
N VAL A 45 6.81 -15.84 8.25
CA VAL A 45 5.84 -16.86 7.79
C VAL A 45 5.29 -16.43 6.43
N TYR A 46 5.44 -17.31 5.44
CA TYR A 46 4.90 -17.15 4.09
C TYR A 46 3.95 -18.30 3.78
N THR A 47 2.75 -17.98 3.33
CA THR A 47 1.71 -18.99 3.12
C THR A 47 1.28 -19.06 1.66
N ILE A 48 1.17 -20.27 1.14
CA ILE A 48 0.68 -20.52 -0.22
C ILE A 48 -0.40 -21.59 -0.20
N LYS A 49 -1.38 -21.46 -1.09
CA LYS A 49 -2.39 -22.51 -1.35
C LYS A 49 -2.02 -23.27 -2.59
N THR A 50 -2.01 -24.63 -2.48
CA THR A 50 -1.71 -25.51 -3.60
C THR A 50 -2.73 -26.64 -3.68
N ILE A 51 -2.71 -27.39 -4.78
CA ILE A 51 -3.55 -28.57 -4.95
C ILE A 51 -2.99 -29.70 -4.08
N PHE A 52 -3.88 -30.37 -3.36
CA PHE A 52 -3.52 -31.56 -2.57
C PHE A 52 -3.00 -32.68 -3.46
N ARG A 53 -1.91 -33.32 -3.03
CA ARG A 53 -1.35 -34.54 -3.59
C ARG A 53 -0.81 -35.38 -2.44
N GLU A 54 -0.83 -36.72 -2.61
CA GLU A 54 -0.41 -37.65 -1.54
C GLU A 54 1.07 -37.54 -1.20
N ASP A 55 1.91 -37.24 -2.19
CA ASP A 55 3.36 -37.03 -2.06
C ASP A 55 3.79 -35.58 -1.84
N LEU A 56 2.86 -34.68 -1.37
CA LEU A 56 3.11 -33.25 -1.28
C LEU A 56 4.34 -32.92 -0.41
N GLU A 57 4.50 -33.61 0.72
CA GLU A 57 5.61 -33.36 1.64
C GLU A 57 6.96 -33.66 1.01
N SER A 58 7.12 -34.80 0.35
CA SER A 58 8.35 -35.14 -0.36
C SER A 58 8.59 -34.23 -1.55
N PHE A 59 7.54 -33.89 -2.29
CA PHE A 59 7.64 -32.97 -3.42
C PHE A 59 8.07 -31.56 -3.02
N ILE A 60 7.62 -31.06 -1.87
CA ILE A 60 8.07 -29.77 -1.32
C ILE A 60 9.53 -29.88 -0.87
N ASN A 61 9.90 -30.95 -0.17
CA ASN A 61 11.29 -31.14 0.28
C ASN A 61 12.27 -31.15 -0.89
N ASP A 62 11.95 -31.88 -1.95
CA ASP A 62 12.80 -32.01 -3.15
C ASP A 62 12.97 -30.68 -3.90
N ASN A 63 12.02 -29.75 -3.74
CA ASN A 63 11.97 -28.46 -4.44
C ASN A 63 11.84 -27.28 -3.47
N TYR A 64 12.33 -27.38 -2.26
CA TYR A 64 12.08 -26.43 -1.16
C TYR A 64 12.35 -24.98 -1.52
N GLU A 65 13.51 -24.68 -2.08
CA GLU A 65 13.90 -23.30 -2.45
C GLU A 65 12.94 -22.67 -3.45
N SER A 66 12.45 -23.46 -4.41
CA SER A 66 11.49 -22.99 -5.41
C SER A 66 10.13 -22.67 -4.77
N TRP A 67 9.69 -23.52 -3.84
CA TRP A 67 8.46 -23.30 -3.10
C TRP A 67 8.53 -22.10 -2.16
N LEU A 68 9.64 -21.93 -1.45
CA LEU A 68 9.87 -20.77 -0.58
C LEU A 68 9.88 -19.48 -1.40
N THR A 69 10.56 -19.47 -2.53
CA THR A 69 10.60 -18.32 -3.44
C THR A 69 9.20 -17.97 -3.94
N LEU A 70 8.42 -18.96 -4.35
CA LEU A 70 7.04 -18.77 -4.80
C LEU A 70 6.14 -18.23 -3.67
N ALA A 71 6.31 -18.74 -2.44
CA ALA A 71 5.56 -18.26 -1.29
C ALA A 71 5.90 -16.80 -0.93
N LYS A 72 7.18 -16.44 -0.96
CA LYS A 72 7.64 -15.04 -0.76
C LYS A 72 7.08 -14.11 -1.82
N GLU A 73 7.14 -14.49 -3.10
CA GLU A 73 6.61 -13.69 -4.20
C GLU A 73 5.08 -13.53 -4.08
N THR A 74 4.37 -14.59 -3.71
CA THR A 74 2.91 -14.55 -3.51
C THR A 74 2.53 -13.58 -2.39
N ASP A 75 3.25 -13.61 -1.26
CA ASP A 75 3.06 -12.68 -0.14
C ASP A 75 3.35 -11.23 -0.56
N TYR A 76 4.49 -11.01 -1.24
CA TYR A 76 4.86 -9.70 -1.78
C TYR A 76 3.75 -9.12 -2.66
N GLN A 77 3.23 -9.90 -3.60
CA GLN A 77 2.18 -9.44 -4.51
C GLN A 77 0.86 -9.15 -3.79
N ALA A 78 0.52 -9.95 -2.77
CA ALA A 78 -0.67 -9.73 -1.96
C ALA A 78 -0.58 -8.40 -1.18
N VAL A 79 0.51 -8.16 -0.46
CA VAL A 79 0.73 -6.92 0.30
C VAL A 79 0.83 -5.71 -0.63
N ALA A 80 1.56 -5.84 -1.75
CA ALA A 80 1.67 -4.78 -2.76
C ALA A 80 0.31 -4.40 -3.35
N LYS A 81 -0.57 -5.38 -3.56
CA LYS A 81 -1.94 -5.14 -4.02
C LYS A 81 -2.74 -4.34 -2.99
N GLU A 82 -2.71 -4.73 -1.72
CA GLU A 82 -3.41 -4.01 -0.63
C GLU A 82 -2.94 -2.55 -0.52
N VAL A 83 -1.61 -2.32 -0.58
CA VAL A 83 -1.04 -0.96 -0.55
C VAL A 83 -1.53 -0.13 -1.74
N ARG A 84 -1.53 -0.72 -2.96
CA ARG A 84 -2.02 -0.04 -4.17
C ARG A 84 -3.53 0.25 -4.10
N GLU A 85 -4.33 -0.66 -3.57
CA GLU A 85 -5.77 -0.47 -3.39
C GLU A 85 -6.05 0.68 -2.41
N LYS A 86 -5.37 0.69 -1.25
CA LYS A 86 -5.47 1.79 -0.28
C LYS A 86 -5.06 3.13 -0.91
N ARG A 87 -3.93 3.17 -1.62
CA ARG A 87 -3.46 4.36 -2.35
C ARG A 87 -4.51 4.86 -3.34
N ASN A 88 -5.06 3.95 -4.15
CA ASN A 88 -6.03 4.31 -5.19
C ASN A 88 -7.31 4.88 -4.56
N LYS A 89 -7.78 4.30 -3.45
CA LYS A 89 -8.92 4.83 -2.70
C LYS A 89 -8.66 6.26 -2.20
N LEU A 90 -7.48 6.52 -1.62
CA LEU A 90 -7.09 7.85 -1.15
C LEU A 90 -6.97 8.86 -2.31
N LEU A 91 -6.47 8.42 -3.48
CA LEU A 91 -6.44 9.25 -4.68
C LEU A 91 -7.86 9.61 -5.15
N GLU A 92 -8.76 8.65 -5.20
CA GLU A 92 -10.17 8.86 -5.57
C GLU A 92 -10.88 9.81 -4.60
N GLU A 93 -10.69 9.63 -3.29
CA GLU A 93 -11.22 10.54 -2.27
C GLU A 93 -10.69 11.96 -2.44
N SER A 94 -9.42 12.12 -2.85
CA SER A 94 -8.79 13.42 -3.08
C SER A 94 -9.21 14.08 -4.40
N ASP A 95 -9.79 13.36 -5.35
CA ASP A 95 -10.25 13.92 -6.64
C ASP A 95 -11.31 14.99 -6.44
N LYS A 96 -12.18 14.83 -5.46
CA LYS A 96 -13.23 15.81 -5.11
C LYS A 96 -12.64 17.14 -4.65
N GLN A 97 -11.40 17.15 -4.16
CA GLN A 97 -10.73 18.34 -3.66
C GLN A 97 -10.03 19.16 -4.76
N LEU A 98 -9.88 18.57 -5.95
CA LEU A 98 -9.28 19.23 -7.13
C LEU A 98 -10.33 19.59 -8.20
N LEU A 99 -11.61 19.43 -7.91
CA LEU A 99 -12.67 19.76 -8.87
C LEU A 99 -12.66 21.24 -9.23
N LEU A 100 -13.00 21.51 -10.49
CA LEU A 100 -13.08 22.86 -11.08
C LEU A 100 -14.02 23.82 -10.32
N ASP A 101 -14.96 23.29 -9.50
CA ASP A 101 -15.84 24.07 -8.63
C ASP A 101 -15.08 24.95 -7.62
N ARG A 102 -13.80 24.66 -7.38
CA ARG A 102 -12.89 25.49 -6.57
C ARG A 102 -12.25 26.65 -7.36
N LEU A 103 -12.42 26.66 -8.68
CA LEU A 103 -12.08 27.80 -9.51
C LEU A 103 -13.18 28.87 -9.33
N ASN A 104 -13.07 29.64 -8.25
CA ASN A 104 -13.95 30.78 -8.00
C ASN A 104 -13.60 31.90 -9.00
N ILE A 105 -14.21 31.86 -10.20
CA ILE A 105 -13.97 32.85 -11.25
C ILE A 105 -15.08 33.89 -11.17
N ASN A 106 -14.71 35.11 -10.77
CA ASN A 106 -15.63 36.24 -10.80
C ASN A 106 -15.69 36.84 -12.20
N LEU A 107 -16.79 36.58 -12.92
CA LEU A 107 -17.00 37.20 -14.23
C LEU A 107 -17.44 38.63 -14.07
N PRO A 108 -16.74 39.61 -14.70
CA PRO A 108 -17.11 41.01 -14.64
C PRO A 108 -18.45 41.30 -15.32
N SER A 109 -19.21 42.25 -14.78
CA SER A 109 -20.49 42.70 -15.35
C SER A 109 -20.34 43.38 -16.72
N GLU A 110 -19.15 43.96 -16.98
CA GLU A 110 -18.80 44.59 -18.26
C GLU A 110 -17.58 43.94 -18.88
N ILE A 111 -17.68 43.54 -20.15
CA ILE A 111 -16.62 42.85 -20.89
C ILE A 111 -15.81 43.92 -21.67
N THR A 112 -14.66 44.29 -21.14
CA THR A 112 -13.66 45.14 -21.81
C THR A 112 -12.35 44.33 -21.96
N ALA A 113 -11.41 44.79 -22.79
CA ALA A 113 -10.10 44.14 -22.92
C ALA A 113 -9.35 44.09 -21.58
N GLY A 114 -9.50 45.11 -20.73
CA GLY A 114 -8.87 45.13 -19.40
C GLY A 114 -9.51 44.15 -18.41
N THR A 115 -10.85 44.06 -18.39
CA THR A 115 -11.59 43.11 -17.51
C THR A 115 -11.38 41.65 -17.95
N LEU A 116 -11.26 41.37 -19.25
CA LEU A 116 -10.90 40.04 -19.73
C LEU A 116 -9.49 39.65 -19.30
N LEU A 117 -8.53 40.58 -19.39
CA LEU A 117 -7.16 40.29 -18.96
C LEU A 117 -7.08 40.01 -17.44
N SER A 118 -7.82 40.73 -16.63
CA SER A 118 -7.87 40.49 -15.17
C SER A 118 -8.47 39.10 -14.84
N VAL A 119 -9.55 38.69 -15.53
CA VAL A 119 -10.13 37.34 -15.35
C VAL A 119 -9.16 36.23 -15.74
N VAL A 120 -8.41 36.43 -16.84
CA VAL A 120 -7.39 35.47 -17.26
C VAL A 120 -6.26 35.35 -16.22
N ILE A 121 -5.77 36.46 -15.68
CA ILE A 121 -4.76 36.46 -14.61
C ILE A 121 -5.29 35.74 -13.37
N GLU A 122 -6.49 36.09 -12.91
CA GLU A 122 -7.15 35.44 -11.76
C GLU A 122 -7.30 33.93 -11.97
N LEU A 123 -7.71 33.52 -13.17
CA LEU A 123 -7.79 32.08 -13.53
C LEU A 123 -6.43 31.39 -13.41
N PHE A 124 -5.36 32.01 -13.94
CA PHE A 124 -4.02 31.44 -13.86
C PHE A 124 -3.50 31.37 -12.41
N ASP A 125 -3.75 32.37 -11.59
CA ASP A 125 -3.34 32.37 -10.19
C ASP A 125 -4.10 31.32 -9.38
N ASN A 126 -5.42 31.14 -9.62
CA ASN A 126 -6.22 30.11 -9.02
C ASN A 126 -5.75 28.70 -9.44
N LEU A 127 -5.49 28.49 -10.74
CA LEU A 127 -4.94 27.21 -11.25
C LEU A 127 -3.58 26.92 -10.64
N LYS A 128 -2.70 27.91 -10.54
CA LYS A 128 -1.37 27.75 -9.92
C LYS A 128 -1.49 27.38 -8.44
N SER A 129 -2.41 27.99 -7.72
CA SER A 129 -2.69 27.68 -6.31
C SER A 129 -3.18 26.23 -6.15
N ILE A 130 -4.09 25.77 -7.00
CA ILE A 130 -4.60 24.40 -6.99
C ILE A 130 -3.50 23.40 -7.33
N LEU A 131 -2.72 23.67 -8.38
CA LEU A 131 -1.68 22.75 -8.87
C LEU A 131 -0.46 22.65 -7.94
N ASN A 132 -0.17 23.67 -7.15
CA ASN A 132 0.95 23.71 -6.21
C ASN A 132 0.51 23.62 -4.74
N GLY A 133 -0.78 23.47 -4.49
CA GLY A 133 -1.36 23.40 -3.13
C GLY A 133 -1.01 22.11 -2.38
N GLU A 134 -1.41 22.04 -1.13
CA GLU A 134 -1.17 20.90 -0.24
C GLU A 134 -1.80 19.61 -0.78
N TRP A 135 -2.99 19.72 -1.39
CA TRP A 135 -3.67 18.59 -2.02
C TRP A 135 -2.88 18.02 -3.23
N ALA A 136 -2.27 18.89 -4.03
CA ALA A 136 -1.43 18.43 -5.14
C ALA A 136 -0.18 17.70 -4.63
N LYS A 137 0.47 18.20 -3.58
CA LYS A 137 1.60 17.54 -2.91
C LYS A 137 1.18 16.21 -2.28
N TYR A 138 0.05 16.18 -1.57
CA TYR A 138 -0.50 14.96 -1.00
C TYR A 138 -0.71 13.88 -2.07
N ARG A 139 -1.33 14.23 -3.19
CA ARG A 139 -1.56 13.31 -4.31
C ARG A 139 -0.25 12.85 -4.96
N GLN A 140 0.74 13.73 -5.06
CA GLN A 140 2.05 13.32 -5.57
C GLN A 140 2.71 12.31 -4.62
N ASN A 141 2.72 12.57 -3.32
CA ASN A 141 3.23 11.65 -2.32
C ASN A 141 2.51 10.28 -2.35
N LEU A 142 1.18 10.28 -2.57
CA LEU A 142 0.42 9.04 -2.77
C LEU A 142 0.87 8.26 -4.01
N ARG A 143 1.15 8.93 -5.14
CA ARG A 143 1.67 8.27 -6.35
C ARG A 143 3.04 7.65 -6.11
N ASP A 144 3.86 8.30 -5.30
CA ASP A 144 5.24 7.90 -5.02
C ASP A 144 5.36 6.79 -3.95
N ILE A 145 4.25 6.35 -3.33
CA ILE A 145 4.25 5.28 -2.32
C ILE A 145 4.95 4.01 -2.85
N THR A 146 4.75 3.66 -4.11
CA THR A 146 5.35 2.45 -4.70
C THR A 146 6.85 2.56 -4.97
N THR A 147 7.44 3.75 -4.83
CA THR A 147 8.86 4.00 -4.99
C THR A 147 9.61 4.09 -3.66
N GLN A 148 8.89 4.02 -2.53
CA GLN A 148 9.52 3.99 -1.21
C GLN A 148 10.35 2.73 -1.03
N GLU A 149 11.51 2.84 -0.38
CA GLU A 149 12.45 1.73 -0.16
C GLU A 149 11.80 0.56 0.60
N GLY A 150 10.89 0.86 1.54
CA GLY A 150 10.16 -0.14 2.32
C GLY A 150 8.97 -0.81 1.60
N PHE A 151 8.68 -0.45 0.35
CA PHE A 151 7.55 -1.03 -0.39
C PHE A 151 7.72 -2.53 -0.63
N PRO A 152 6.67 -3.33 -0.43
CA PRO A 152 5.32 -2.99 0.03
C PRO A 152 5.12 -3.10 1.56
N TYR A 153 6.08 -3.59 2.33
CA TYR A 153 5.90 -4.00 3.72
C TYR A 153 5.97 -2.85 4.74
N ASN A 154 6.75 -1.83 4.43
CA ASN A 154 6.95 -0.68 5.32
C ASN A 154 6.82 0.63 4.52
N VAL A 155 5.58 1.04 4.28
CA VAL A 155 5.27 2.25 3.53
C VAL A 155 4.63 3.30 4.43
N GLU A 156 5.02 4.55 4.24
CA GLU A 156 4.44 5.69 4.93
C GLU A 156 3.43 6.38 4.02
N PHE A 157 2.17 6.39 4.46
CA PHE A 157 1.11 7.14 3.77
C PHE A 157 1.17 8.59 4.20
N PRO A 158 1.05 9.55 3.26
CA PRO A 158 1.04 10.97 3.60
C PRO A 158 -0.22 11.33 4.40
N GLU A 159 -0.07 12.31 5.30
CA GLU A 159 -1.21 12.88 6.02
C GLU A 159 -2.11 13.66 5.07
N LYS A 160 -3.43 13.45 5.23
CA LYS A 160 -4.45 14.14 4.44
C LYS A 160 -4.45 15.62 4.84
N PRO A 161 -4.38 16.58 3.89
CA PRO A 161 -4.54 17.99 4.21
C PRO A 161 -5.91 18.27 4.83
N GLU A 162 -5.97 19.27 5.71
CA GLU A 162 -7.23 19.74 6.27
C GLU A 162 -8.15 20.26 5.16
N GLU A 163 -9.44 19.99 5.29
CA GLU A 163 -10.43 20.57 4.38
C GLU A 163 -10.57 22.06 4.70
N ASP A 164 -10.30 22.92 3.73
CA ASP A 164 -10.65 24.34 3.86
C ASP A 164 -12.16 24.47 4.01
N ASN A 165 -12.66 24.39 5.24
CA ASN A 165 -14.01 24.80 5.59
C ASN A 165 -14.09 26.32 5.45
N LYS A 166 -14.17 26.82 4.20
CA LYS A 166 -14.70 28.15 3.98
C LYS A 166 -16.18 28.10 4.37
N VAL A 167 -16.43 28.46 5.63
CA VAL A 167 -17.79 28.79 6.08
C VAL A 167 -18.24 29.95 5.19
N GLU A 168 -19.21 29.69 4.34
CA GLU A 168 -19.97 30.74 3.68
C GLU A 168 -20.69 31.53 4.79
N GLU A 169 -20.25 32.77 5.06
CA GLU A 169 -21.03 33.80 5.74
C GLU A 169 -21.85 34.57 4.71
#